data_b0b34b98d332d7c893765acf7459e403
#
_entry.id   b0b34b98d332d7c893765acf7459e403
#
_cell.length_a   1.000
_cell.length_b   1.000
_cell.length_c   1.000
_cell.angle_alpha   90.00
_cell.angle_beta   90.00
_cell.angle_gamma   90.00
#
_symmetry.space_group_name_H-M   'P 1'
#
loop_
_entity.id
_entity.type
_entity.pdbx_description
1 polymer ?
#
loop_
_entity_poly.entity_id
_entity_poly.type
_entity_poly.pdbx_seq_one_letter_code
_entity_poly.pdbx_strand_id
1 'polypeptide(L)'
;MISVVIPLYNKEKQIANTLHSVLRQTFQNFEIVVVDDGSTDNSVQEVEKVNGIRIRIVHQKNAGVSAARNKGIEEAKYDLIAFLDADDKWKAEYLETQYYLFQKYSQCSVYACGYEFSDSNGNVSGTIIRKLPFQEKDGVLTNYFEVASCSHPPIWTSAVMVKKDAIQAVGGFPVGIKSGEDLLTWARLAVLYKIAYSKHSLAVFIFDPLIFTQDQKERRPEQKDKVAIELKKIYLCHKNIKGLKSYISLWHKMRTH
;
A
#
# COMPACT_ATOMS: atom_id res chain seq x y z
N MET A 1 11.69 -12.08 9.57
CA MET A 1 12.28 -10.81 9.09
C MET A 1 11.40 -10.18 8.04
N ILE A 2 11.40 -8.86 7.90
CA ILE A 2 10.51 -8.11 7.00
C ILE A 2 11.38 -7.21 6.10
N SER A 3 11.11 -7.18 4.80
CA SER A 3 11.65 -6.16 3.90
C SER A 3 10.66 -5.01 3.78
N VAL A 4 11.06 -3.81 4.17
CA VAL A 4 10.28 -2.58 3.99
C VAL A 4 10.67 -1.97 2.64
N VAL A 5 9.72 -1.87 1.73
CA VAL A 5 9.92 -1.32 0.37
C VAL A 5 9.36 0.10 0.32
N ILE A 6 10.21 1.05 -0.02
CA ILE A 6 9.88 2.48 -0.11
C ILE A 6 10.20 2.98 -1.53
N PRO A 7 9.20 3.20 -2.40
CA PRO A 7 9.42 3.86 -3.68
C PRO A 7 9.69 5.35 -3.44
N LEU A 8 10.75 5.88 -4.05
CA LEU A 8 11.19 7.26 -3.86
C LEU A 8 11.24 8.00 -5.20
N TYR A 9 10.55 9.12 -5.30
CA TYR A 9 10.66 10.05 -6.41
C TYR A 9 10.30 11.47 -5.96
N ASN A 10 11.29 12.37 -5.91
CA ASN A 10 11.14 13.78 -5.57
C ASN A 10 10.37 14.01 -4.24
N LYS A 11 10.89 13.47 -3.14
CA LYS A 11 10.34 13.57 -1.78
C LYS A 11 11.38 14.08 -0.75
N GLU A 12 12.25 15.01 -1.16
CA GLU A 12 13.33 15.54 -0.30
C GLU A 12 12.84 16.06 1.05
N LYS A 13 11.61 16.60 1.12
CA LYS A 13 11.03 17.18 2.35
C LYS A 13 10.40 16.14 3.28
N GLN A 14 10.05 14.96 2.78
CA GLN A 14 9.26 13.95 3.51
C GLN A 14 10.07 12.71 3.88
N ILE A 15 10.96 12.25 3.00
CA ILE A 15 11.60 10.94 3.10
C ILE A 15 12.34 10.70 4.44
N ALA A 16 13.02 11.71 4.99
CA ALA A 16 13.70 11.59 6.27
C ALA A 16 12.73 11.24 7.41
N ASN A 17 11.55 11.88 7.44
CA ASN A 17 10.51 11.60 8.43
C ASN A 17 9.90 10.19 8.26
N THR A 18 9.71 9.76 7.01
CA THR A 18 9.25 8.41 6.67
C THR A 18 10.23 7.36 7.20
N LEU A 19 11.52 7.50 6.89
CA LEU A 19 12.58 6.61 7.37
C LEU A 19 12.69 6.57 8.89
N HIS A 20 12.60 7.72 9.55
CA HIS A 20 12.60 7.78 11.02
C HIS A 20 11.42 7.04 11.63
N SER A 21 10.25 7.04 10.98
CA SER A 21 9.10 6.27 11.46
C SER A 21 9.32 4.76 11.38
N VAL A 22 10.09 4.29 10.39
CA VAL A 22 10.48 2.87 10.27
C VAL A 22 11.56 2.51 11.26
N LEU A 23 12.58 3.34 11.42
CA LEU A 23 13.69 3.06 12.36
C LEU A 23 13.26 3.02 13.83
N ARG A 24 12.14 3.69 14.17
CA ARG A 24 11.55 3.73 15.52
C ARG A 24 10.51 2.61 15.77
N GLN A 25 10.38 1.65 14.88
CA GLN A 25 9.44 0.53 15.09
C GLN A 25 9.84 -0.31 16.30
N THR A 26 8.86 -0.86 17.03
CA THR A 26 9.11 -1.78 18.16
C THR A 26 9.69 -3.12 17.68
N PHE A 27 9.24 -3.60 16.52
CA PHE A 27 9.82 -4.77 15.85
C PHE A 27 11.07 -4.36 15.07
N GLN A 28 12.25 -4.87 15.46
CA GLN A 28 13.56 -4.44 14.95
C GLN A 28 14.19 -5.38 13.90
N ASN A 29 13.51 -6.47 13.51
CA ASN A 29 14.07 -7.48 12.62
C ASN A 29 13.62 -7.24 11.15
N PHE A 30 14.12 -6.16 10.54
CA PHE A 30 13.79 -5.73 9.19
C PHE A 30 14.98 -5.15 8.42
N GLU A 31 14.88 -5.10 7.11
CA GLU A 31 15.66 -4.23 6.21
C GLU A 31 14.76 -3.16 5.59
N ILE A 32 15.36 -2.09 5.06
CA ILE A 32 14.70 -1.04 4.29
C ILE A 32 15.32 -1.01 2.89
N VAL A 33 14.48 -1.18 1.87
CA VAL A 33 14.85 -1.08 0.46
C VAL A 33 14.19 0.18 -0.09
N VAL A 34 14.97 1.24 -0.22
CA VAL A 34 14.53 2.48 -0.88
C VAL A 34 14.82 2.34 -2.37
N VAL A 35 13.79 2.44 -3.20
CA VAL A 35 13.96 2.40 -4.65
C VAL A 35 13.81 3.81 -5.20
N ASP A 36 14.93 4.44 -5.50
CA ASP A 36 14.96 5.74 -6.15
C ASP A 36 14.61 5.61 -7.64
N ASP A 37 13.44 6.12 -8.00
CA ASP A 37 12.90 6.11 -9.36
C ASP A 37 13.36 7.33 -10.18
N GLY A 38 14.65 7.65 -10.07
CA GLY A 38 15.29 8.74 -10.82
C GLY A 38 14.93 10.13 -10.29
N SER A 39 15.01 10.34 -8.99
CA SER A 39 14.80 11.65 -8.36
C SER A 39 15.73 12.71 -8.90
N THR A 40 15.22 13.92 -9.08
CA THR A 40 15.94 15.10 -9.58
C THR A 40 16.18 16.17 -8.51
N ASP A 41 15.61 15.98 -7.32
CA ASP A 41 15.80 16.78 -6.12
C ASP A 41 16.84 16.14 -5.17
N ASN A 42 16.91 16.60 -3.92
CA ASN A 42 17.85 16.07 -2.93
C ASN A 42 17.33 14.83 -2.19
N SER A 43 16.33 14.13 -2.70
CA SER A 43 15.72 12.96 -2.02
C SER A 43 16.73 11.89 -1.63
N VAL A 44 17.66 11.55 -2.54
CA VAL A 44 18.70 10.54 -2.28
C VAL A 44 19.65 10.99 -1.16
N GLN A 45 20.10 12.24 -1.22
CA GLN A 45 20.95 12.82 -0.20
C GLN A 45 20.28 12.84 1.18
N GLU A 46 18.96 13.07 1.24
CA GLU A 46 18.23 13.01 2.50
C GLU A 46 18.14 11.58 3.04
N VAL A 47 18.03 10.55 2.20
CA VAL A 47 18.13 9.14 2.62
C VAL A 47 19.51 8.84 3.18
N GLU A 48 20.58 9.27 2.52
CA GLU A 48 21.96 9.05 2.94
C GLU A 48 22.27 9.71 4.29
N LYS A 49 21.71 10.88 4.58
CA LYS A 49 21.85 11.58 5.87
C LYS A 49 21.24 10.82 7.05
N VAL A 50 20.19 10.02 6.82
CA VAL A 50 19.54 9.24 7.89
C VAL A 50 20.45 8.16 8.45
N ASN A 51 21.49 7.75 7.74
CA ASN A 51 22.59 6.89 8.17
C ASN A 51 22.12 5.66 8.97
N GLY A 52 21.56 4.67 8.29
CA GLY A 52 21.10 3.42 8.90
C GLY A 52 21.68 2.18 8.21
N ILE A 53 22.42 1.35 8.94
CA ILE A 53 22.98 0.07 8.42
C ILE A 53 21.93 -0.85 7.77
N ARG A 54 20.64 -0.61 8.03
CA ARG A 54 19.51 -1.36 7.50
C ARG A 54 18.93 -0.77 6.22
N ILE A 55 19.38 0.42 5.78
CA ILE A 55 18.87 1.12 4.61
C ILE A 55 19.76 0.79 3.42
N ARG A 56 19.13 0.32 2.36
CA ARG A 56 19.78 0.08 1.07
C ARG A 56 19.03 0.87 0.00
N ILE A 57 19.76 1.64 -0.79
CA ILE A 57 19.21 2.40 -1.92
C ILE A 57 19.45 1.60 -3.20
N VAL A 58 18.41 1.50 -4.01
CA VAL A 58 18.44 0.92 -5.35
C VAL A 58 18.02 2.01 -6.33
N HIS A 59 18.85 2.29 -7.31
CA HIS A 59 18.56 3.32 -8.32
C HIS A 59 17.98 2.69 -9.59
N GLN A 60 17.01 3.36 -10.17
CA GLN A 60 16.52 3.05 -11.53
C GLN A 60 16.20 4.33 -12.29
N LYS A 61 16.11 4.22 -13.63
CA LYS A 61 15.54 5.28 -14.45
C LYS A 61 14.05 5.39 -14.17
N ASN A 62 13.52 6.62 -14.10
CA ASN A 62 12.10 6.85 -13.80
C ASN A 62 11.20 6.02 -14.72
N ALA A 63 10.40 5.18 -14.09
CA ALA A 63 9.45 4.27 -14.72
C ALA A 63 8.09 4.22 -13.99
N GLY A 64 7.93 5.04 -12.96
CA GLY A 64 6.72 5.22 -12.15
C GLY A 64 6.64 4.30 -10.94
N VAL A 65 5.77 4.66 -10.02
CA VAL A 65 5.65 4.04 -8.69
C VAL A 65 5.46 2.53 -8.72
N SER A 66 4.68 2.00 -9.68
CA SER A 66 4.51 0.55 -9.86
C SER A 66 5.83 -0.15 -10.19
N ALA A 67 6.64 0.42 -11.08
CA ALA A 67 7.94 -0.13 -11.43
C ALA A 67 8.91 -0.09 -10.24
N ALA A 68 8.91 1.01 -9.49
CA ALA A 68 9.73 1.15 -8.28
C ALA A 68 9.32 0.15 -7.19
N ARG A 69 8.02 -0.05 -6.94
CA ARG A 69 7.54 -1.07 -6.01
C ARG A 69 7.91 -2.48 -6.46
N ASN A 70 7.78 -2.79 -7.76
CA ASN A 70 8.16 -4.09 -8.31
C ASN A 70 9.66 -4.34 -8.18
N LYS A 71 10.48 -3.32 -8.45
CA LYS A 71 11.92 -3.40 -8.23
C LYS A 71 12.25 -3.67 -6.75
N GLY A 72 11.54 -3.01 -5.83
CA GLY A 72 11.67 -3.26 -4.40
C GLY A 72 11.28 -4.70 -3.99
N ILE A 73 10.25 -5.28 -4.62
CA ILE A 73 9.86 -6.68 -4.42
C ILE A 73 10.97 -7.63 -4.89
N GLU A 74 11.58 -7.37 -6.04
CA GLU A 74 12.71 -8.16 -6.55
C GLU A 74 13.89 -8.12 -5.59
N GLU A 75 14.28 -6.92 -5.16
CA GLU A 75 15.42 -6.65 -4.30
C GLU A 75 15.23 -7.07 -2.83
N ALA A 76 13.97 -7.27 -2.39
CA ALA A 76 13.65 -7.69 -1.02
C ALA A 76 14.29 -9.05 -0.70
N LYS A 77 15.03 -9.11 0.43
CA LYS A 77 15.72 -10.33 0.89
C LYS A 77 14.79 -11.28 1.63
N TYR A 78 13.69 -10.79 2.19
CA TYR A 78 12.82 -11.56 3.07
C TYR A 78 11.47 -11.84 2.43
N ASP A 79 10.80 -12.89 2.91
CA ASP A 79 9.53 -13.38 2.37
C ASP A 79 8.32 -12.53 2.78
N LEU A 80 8.49 -11.63 3.74
CA LEU A 80 7.45 -10.68 4.13
C LEU A 80 7.85 -9.28 3.65
N ILE A 81 7.00 -8.67 2.87
CA ILE A 81 7.22 -7.34 2.29
C ILE A 81 6.16 -6.38 2.82
N ALA A 82 6.58 -5.33 3.50
CA ALA A 82 5.75 -4.21 3.90
C ALA A 82 6.03 -3.02 2.98
N PHE A 83 4.98 -2.40 2.45
CA PHE A 83 5.10 -1.22 1.60
C PHE A 83 4.87 0.05 2.41
N LEU A 84 5.65 1.10 2.09
CA LEU A 84 5.48 2.43 2.68
C LEU A 84 5.81 3.48 1.62
N ASP A 85 4.87 4.36 1.32
CA ASP A 85 5.12 5.47 0.41
C ASP A 85 6.01 6.53 1.09
N ALA A 86 6.88 7.18 0.31
CA ALA A 86 7.97 8.03 0.80
C ALA A 86 7.53 9.32 1.51
N ASP A 87 6.24 9.59 1.53
CA ASP A 87 5.57 10.72 2.20
C ASP A 87 4.62 10.30 3.34
N ASP A 88 4.50 8.99 3.61
CA ASP A 88 3.68 8.44 4.69
C ASP A 88 4.52 8.11 5.94
N LYS A 89 3.85 7.74 7.03
CA LYS A 89 4.49 7.36 8.30
C LYS A 89 3.80 6.16 8.94
N TRP A 90 4.55 5.44 9.76
CA TRP A 90 4.04 4.39 10.64
C TRP A 90 4.08 4.81 12.11
N LYS A 91 3.08 4.35 12.88
CA LYS A 91 3.15 4.34 14.35
C LYS A 91 4.11 3.21 14.79
N ALA A 92 4.64 3.33 15.99
CA ALA A 92 5.72 2.47 16.48
C ALA A 92 5.43 0.95 16.42
N GLU A 93 4.16 0.56 16.59
CA GLU A 93 3.74 -0.84 16.67
C GLU A 93 3.29 -1.44 15.31
N TYR A 94 3.51 -0.74 14.19
CA TYR A 94 3.03 -1.21 12.89
C TYR A 94 3.65 -2.55 12.49
N LEU A 95 4.97 -2.65 12.42
CA LEU A 95 5.65 -3.89 12.01
C LEU A 95 5.41 -5.04 13.00
N GLU A 96 5.33 -4.75 14.30
CA GLU A 96 5.01 -5.74 15.33
C GLU A 96 3.61 -6.31 15.13
N THR A 97 2.63 -5.44 14.86
CA THR A 97 1.23 -5.86 14.59
C THR A 97 1.14 -6.68 13.30
N GLN A 98 1.82 -6.27 12.23
CA GLN A 98 1.85 -7.03 10.98
C GLN A 98 2.47 -8.43 11.18
N TYR A 99 3.57 -8.50 11.92
CA TYR A 99 4.23 -9.77 12.23
C TYR A 99 3.35 -10.66 13.14
N TYR A 100 2.67 -10.07 14.12
CA TYR A 100 1.68 -10.78 14.94
C TYR A 100 0.54 -11.37 14.08
N LEU A 101 0.00 -10.60 13.14
CA LEU A 101 -1.03 -11.12 12.21
C LEU A 101 -0.50 -12.28 11.38
N PHE A 102 0.75 -12.20 10.90
CA PHE A 102 1.41 -13.29 10.17
C PHE A 102 1.52 -14.57 11.00
N GLN A 103 1.89 -14.45 12.27
CA GLN A 103 2.00 -15.61 13.17
C GLN A 103 0.62 -16.19 13.49
N LYS A 104 -0.37 -15.35 13.80
CA LYS A 104 -1.72 -15.76 14.22
C LYS A 104 -2.54 -16.34 13.07
N TYR A 105 -2.42 -15.79 11.88
CA TYR A 105 -3.22 -16.16 10.69
C TYR A 105 -2.31 -16.73 9.60
N SER A 106 -1.66 -17.85 9.87
CA SER A 106 -0.67 -18.50 8.98
C SER A 106 -1.22 -18.85 7.60
N GLN A 107 -2.55 -19.08 7.50
CA GLN A 107 -3.28 -19.34 6.26
C GLN A 107 -3.47 -18.10 5.38
N CYS A 108 -3.15 -16.90 5.87
CA CYS A 108 -3.23 -15.67 5.12
C CYS A 108 -1.93 -15.37 4.39
N SER A 109 -2.01 -14.58 3.32
CA SER A 109 -0.84 -14.09 2.57
C SER A 109 -0.79 -12.57 2.49
N VAL A 110 -1.84 -11.89 2.96
CA VAL A 110 -1.95 -10.44 3.03
C VAL A 110 -2.30 -10.06 4.46
N TYR A 111 -1.61 -9.10 5.02
CA TYR A 111 -1.76 -8.61 6.38
C TYR A 111 -1.95 -7.10 6.31
N ALA A 112 -3.07 -6.59 6.74
CA ALA A 112 -3.40 -5.18 6.66
C ALA A 112 -3.87 -4.61 8.00
N CYS A 113 -3.82 -3.32 8.16
CA CYS A 113 -4.34 -2.64 9.34
C CYS A 113 -5.12 -1.38 8.95
N GLY A 114 -5.81 -0.80 9.94
CA GLY A 114 -6.39 0.52 9.82
C GLY A 114 -5.32 1.59 9.57
N TYR A 115 -5.75 2.69 9.00
CA TYR A 115 -4.91 3.86 8.74
C TYR A 115 -5.71 5.15 9.01
N GLU A 116 -5.01 6.25 9.09
CA GLU A 116 -5.59 7.56 9.31
C GLU A 116 -4.97 8.57 8.34
N PHE A 117 -5.67 9.66 8.12
CA PHE A 117 -5.21 10.79 7.33
C PHE A 117 -4.68 11.89 8.27
N SER A 118 -3.57 12.52 7.87
CA SER A 118 -3.03 13.71 8.54
C SER A 118 -2.80 14.78 7.50
N ASP A 119 -3.35 15.98 7.72
CA ASP A 119 -3.07 17.13 6.88
C ASP A 119 -1.73 17.80 7.24
N SER A 120 -1.33 18.80 6.44
CA SER A 120 -0.11 19.59 6.64
C SER A 120 -0.11 20.40 7.95
N ASN A 121 -1.28 20.61 8.58
CA ASN A 121 -1.42 21.29 9.86
C ASN A 121 -1.39 20.31 11.04
N GLY A 122 -1.29 19.01 10.80
CA GLY A 122 -1.30 17.97 11.83
C GLY A 122 -2.69 17.55 12.29
N ASN A 123 -3.77 18.01 11.63
CA ASN A 123 -5.11 17.50 11.93
C ASN A 123 -5.24 16.06 11.45
N VAL A 124 -5.70 15.18 12.34
CA VAL A 124 -5.83 13.76 12.07
C VAL A 124 -7.30 13.38 11.93
N SER A 125 -7.62 12.60 10.91
CA SER A 125 -8.93 11.98 10.71
C SER A 125 -8.82 10.49 10.45
N GLY A 126 -9.63 9.70 11.19
CA GLY A 126 -9.63 8.24 11.04
C GLY A 126 -10.37 7.78 9.78
N THR A 127 -9.97 6.62 9.28
CA THR A 127 -10.70 5.94 8.21
C THR A 127 -11.94 5.24 8.75
N ILE A 128 -12.98 5.20 7.93
CA ILE A 128 -14.21 4.49 8.23
C ILE A 128 -14.20 3.18 7.46
N ILE A 129 -14.07 2.05 8.17
CA ILE A 129 -14.13 0.71 7.61
C ILE A 129 -15.40 0.01 8.13
N ARG A 130 -16.34 -0.27 7.24
CA ARG A 130 -17.65 -0.87 7.56
C ARG A 130 -17.70 -2.32 7.15
N LYS A 131 -18.62 -3.07 7.78
CA LYS A 131 -18.92 -4.46 7.42
C LYS A 131 -17.75 -5.43 7.58
N LEU A 132 -16.81 -5.15 8.50
CA LEU A 132 -15.80 -6.15 8.86
C LEU A 132 -16.49 -7.43 9.35
N PRO A 133 -16.05 -8.62 8.91
CA PRO A 133 -16.72 -9.88 9.21
C PRO A 133 -16.40 -10.42 10.61
N PHE A 134 -15.80 -9.63 11.48
CA PHE A 134 -15.40 -9.99 12.86
C PHE A 134 -15.60 -8.79 13.81
N GLN A 135 -15.79 -9.08 15.10
CA GLN A 135 -15.98 -8.07 16.15
C GLN A 135 -14.69 -7.76 16.92
N GLU A 136 -13.77 -8.68 16.99
CA GLU A 136 -12.49 -8.60 17.68
C GLU A 136 -11.60 -7.49 17.11
N LYS A 137 -10.44 -7.27 17.74
CA LYS A 137 -9.45 -6.27 17.29
C LYS A 137 -8.83 -6.63 15.95
N ASP A 138 -8.79 -7.90 15.61
CA ASP A 138 -8.24 -8.45 14.38
C ASP A 138 -9.00 -9.70 13.94
N GLY A 139 -8.94 -10.02 12.65
CA GLY A 139 -9.61 -11.19 12.10
C GLY A 139 -9.28 -11.41 10.61
N VAL A 140 -9.89 -12.45 10.02
CA VAL A 140 -9.77 -12.71 8.58
C VAL A 140 -10.85 -11.91 7.83
N LEU A 141 -10.41 -11.06 6.90
CA LEU A 141 -11.29 -10.27 6.04
C LEU A 141 -11.80 -11.14 4.87
N THR A 142 -12.88 -11.87 5.12
CA THR A 142 -13.45 -12.83 4.15
C THR A 142 -14.31 -12.17 3.06
N ASN A 143 -14.64 -10.88 3.21
CA ASN A 143 -15.57 -10.13 2.37
C ASN A 143 -14.96 -8.81 1.86
N TYR A 144 -13.69 -8.85 1.44
CA TYR A 144 -12.93 -7.67 1.00
C TYR A 144 -13.72 -6.74 0.07
N PHE A 145 -14.34 -7.27 -1.00
CA PHE A 145 -15.05 -6.45 -1.98
C PHE A 145 -16.32 -5.80 -1.44
N GLU A 146 -17.00 -6.44 -0.48
CA GLU A 146 -18.15 -5.82 0.19
C GLU A 146 -17.72 -4.64 1.06
N VAL A 147 -16.63 -4.81 1.82
CA VAL A 147 -16.04 -3.76 2.65
C VAL A 147 -15.54 -2.62 1.77
N ALA A 148 -14.76 -2.91 0.74
CA ALA A 148 -14.19 -1.92 -0.18
C ALA A 148 -15.26 -1.14 -0.97
N SER A 149 -16.47 -1.72 -1.15
CA SER A 149 -17.58 -1.07 -1.84
C SER A 149 -18.36 -0.06 -1.01
N CYS A 150 -18.17 -0.02 0.31
CA CYS A 150 -18.99 0.80 1.22
C CYS A 150 -18.17 1.57 2.27
N SER A 151 -16.86 1.56 2.16
CA SER A 151 -15.90 2.12 3.11
C SER A 151 -14.76 2.84 2.39
N HIS A 152 -13.86 3.45 3.14
CA HIS A 152 -12.51 3.65 2.63
C HIS A 152 -11.90 2.30 2.25
N PRO A 153 -10.94 2.24 1.31
CA PRO A 153 -10.27 0.99 0.97
C PRO A 153 -9.74 0.30 2.23
N PRO A 154 -10.07 -0.98 2.49
CA PRO A 154 -9.58 -1.67 3.69
C PRO A 154 -8.08 -1.98 3.61
N ILE A 155 -7.50 -1.95 2.42
CA ILE A 155 -6.06 -2.04 2.19
C ILE A 155 -5.59 -0.74 1.55
N TRP A 156 -4.62 -0.10 2.17
CA TRP A 156 -3.85 1.02 1.68
C TRP A 156 -2.40 0.61 1.55
N THR A 157 -1.67 1.15 0.57
CA THR A 157 -0.29 0.71 0.29
C THR A 157 0.61 0.81 1.52
N SER A 158 0.57 1.93 2.23
CA SER A 158 1.36 2.10 3.46
C SER A 158 0.81 1.36 4.69
N ALA A 159 -0.31 0.63 4.56
CA ALA A 159 -0.96 -0.10 5.65
C ALA A 159 -1.03 -1.62 5.39
N VAL A 160 -0.15 -2.16 4.55
CA VAL A 160 -0.18 -3.57 4.15
C VAL A 160 1.20 -4.21 4.15
N MET A 161 1.24 -5.46 4.57
CA MET A 161 2.35 -6.39 4.42
C MET A 161 1.86 -7.63 3.67
N VAL A 162 2.66 -8.18 2.77
CA VAL A 162 2.30 -9.34 1.95
C VAL A 162 3.41 -10.39 1.94
N LYS A 163 3.07 -11.65 1.69
CA LYS A 163 4.07 -12.66 1.35
C LYS A 163 4.63 -12.39 -0.05
N LYS A 164 5.95 -12.51 -0.22
CA LYS A 164 6.64 -12.23 -1.48
C LYS A 164 6.13 -13.09 -2.62
N ASP A 165 5.92 -14.37 -2.37
CA ASP A 165 5.36 -15.32 -3.34
C ASP A 165 3.96 -14.93 -3.80
N ALA A 166 3.10 -14.46 -2.88
CA ALA A 166 1.73 -14.05 -3.20
C ALA A 166 1.68 -12.81 -4.10
N ILE A 167 2.48 -11.77 -3.80
CA ILE A 167 2.53 -10.56 -4.62
C ILE A 167 3.16 -10.85 -6.00
N GLN A 168 4.15 -11.72 -6.08
CA GLN A 168 4.74 -12.16 -7.35
C GLN A 168 3.76 -12.98 -8.18
N ALA A 169 3.00 -13.88 -7.56
CA ALA A 169 2.01 -14.72 -8.25
C ALA A 169 0.89 -13.91 -8.93
N VAL A 170 0.55 -12.72 -8.42
CA VAL A 170 -0.43 -11.81 -9.05
C VAL A 170 0.20 -10.84 -10.06
N GLY A 171 1.51 -10.96 -10.32
CA GLY A 171 2.26 -10.14 -11.27
C GLY A 171 2.70 -8.78 -10.72
N GLY A 172 2.73 -8.60 -9.39
CA GLY A 172 3.12 -7.35 -8.74
C GLY A 172 2.17 -6.18 -9.02
N PHE A 173 2.73 -4.97 -9.00
CA PHE A 173 2.01 -3.76 -9.35
C PHE A 173 1.98 -3.53 -10.87
N PRO A 174 0.83 -3.18 -11.46
CA PRO A 174 0.70 -3.01 -12.90
C PRO A 174 1.41 -1.74 -13.38
N VAL A 175 2.47 -1.91 -14.16
CA VAL A 175 3.23 -0.79 -14.75
C VAL A 175 2.41 -0.10 -15.85
N GLY A 176 2.54 1.23 -15.94
CA GLY A 176 1.86 2.05 -16.93
C GLY A 176 0.38 2.36 -16.61
N ILE A 177 -0.02 2.17 -15.36
CA ILE A 177 -1.28 2.68 -14.79
C ILE A 177 -0.94 3.85 -13.86
N LYS A 178 -1.50 5.01 -14.12
CA LYS A 178 -1.21 6.24 -13.37
C LYS A 178 -1.99 6.37 -12.06
N SER A 179 -3.13 5.68 -11.93
CA SER A 179 -3.99 5.79 -10.74
C SER A 179 -4.84 4.54 -10.57
N GLY A 180 -4.87 4.00 -9.33
CA GLY A 180 -5.58 2.78 -8.97
C GLY A 180 -4.81 1.51 -9.28
N GLU A 181 -3.52 1.61 -9.56
CA GLU A 181 -2.58 0.49 -9.71
C GLU A 181 -2.53 -0.37 -8.46
N ASP A 182 -2.55 0.26 -7.31
CA ASP A 182 -2.58 -0.37 -6.00
C ASP A 182 -3.91 -1.06 -5.72
N LEU A 183 -5.04 -0.39 -5.96
CA LEU A 183 -6.38 -0.97 -5.79
C LEU A 183 -6.58 -2.20 -6.68
N LEU A 184 -6.03 -2.19 -7.91
CA LEU A 184 -6.06 -3.36 -8.79
C LEU A 184 -5.20 -4.49 -8.22
N THR A 185 -4.02 -4.19 -7.67
CA THR A 185 -3.14 -5.17 -7.04
C THR A 185 -3.83 -5.82 -5.84
N TRP A 186 -4.46 -5.01 -4.98
CA TRP A 186 -5.19 -5.53 -3.82
C TRP A 186 -6.41 -6.35 -4.23
N ALA A 187 -7.12 -5.97 -5.30
CA ALA A 187 -8.21 -6.77 -5.84
C ALA A 187 -7.72 -8.14 -6.36
N ARG A 188 -6.59 -8.20 -7.08
CA ARG A 188 -5.98 -9.45 -7.52
C ARG A 188 -5.61 -10.37 -6.35
N LEU A 189 -4.99 -9.82 -5.32
CA LEU A 189 -4.64 -10.57 -4.11
C LEU A 189 -5.89 -11.06 -3.36
N ALA A 190 -6.91 -10.21 -3.22
CA ALA A 190 -8.15 -10.56 -2.50
C ALA A 190 -8.97 -11.67 -3.18
N VAL A 191 -8.80 -11.87 -4.49
CA VAL A 191 -9.41 -12.98 -5.23
C VAL A 191 -8.75 -14.31 -4.92
N LEU A 192 -7.43 -14.32 -4.73
CA LEU A 192 -6.64 -15.55 -4.64
C LEU A 192 -6.22 -15.90 -3.21
N TYR A 193 -6.11 -14.92 -2.32
CA TYR A 193 -5.53 -15.10 -1.00
C TYR A 193 -6.43 -14.58 0.12
N LYS A 194 -6.30 -15.19 1.29
CA LYS A 194 -6.92 -14.70 2.52
C LYS A 194 -6.15 -13.51 3.06
N ILE A 195 -6.89 -12.56 3.64
CA ILE A 195 -6.38 -11.32 4.20
C ILE A 195 -6.61 -11.33 5.71
N ALA A 196 -5.57 -11.17 6.51
CA ALA A 196 -5.70 -10.85 7.93
C ALA A 196 -5.76 -9.33 8.09
N TYR A 197 -6.62 -8.83 8.95
CA TYR A 197 -6.84 -7.41 9.15
C TYR A 197 -6.90 -7.03 10.63
N SER A 198 -6.18 -5.99 11.02
CA SER A 198 -6.25 -5.35 12.34
C SER A 198 -7.02 -4.04 12.26
N LYS A 199 -7.94 -3.81 13.21
CA LYS A 199 -8.68 -2.53 13.33
C LYS A 199 -7.82 -1.37 13.83
N HIS A 200 -6.60 -1.62 14.32
CA HIS A 200 -5.71 -0.58 14.81
C HIS A 200 -5.23 0.30 13.65
N SER A 201 -5.38 1.62 13.78
CA SER A 201 -4.86 2.59 12.81
C SER A 201 -3.37 2.83 13.08
N LEU A 202 -2.52 2.17 12.31
CA LEU A 202 -1.06 2.15 12.54
C LEU A 202 -0.25 2.78 11.40
N ALA A 203 -0.88 3.07 10.26
CA ALA A 203 -0.30 3.85 9.18
C ALA A 203 -0.95 5.23 9.11
N VAL A 204 -0.17 6.23 8.72
CA VAL A 204 -0.61 7.64 8.64
C VAL A 204 -0.33 8.11 7.21
N PHE A 205 -1.39 8.35 6.45
CA PHE A 205 -1.33 9.00 5.16
C PHE A 205 -1.25 10.51 5.36
N ILE A 206 -0.15 11.11 4.90
CA ILE A 206 0.08 12.55 5.01
C ILE A 206 -0.28 13.21 3.69
N PHE A 207 -1.18 14.17 3.72
CA PHE A 207 -1.60 14.88 2.52
C PHE A 207 -1.60 16.40 2.72
N ASP A 208 -1.23 17.10 1.66
CA ASP A 208 -1.47 18.51 1.54
C ASP A 208 -2.76 18.71 0.72
N PRO A 209 -3.82 19.33 1.29
CA PRO A 209 -5.10 19.48 0.57
C PRO A 209 -4.97 20.20 -0.78
N LEU A 210 -4.01 21.13 -0.91
CA LEU A 210 -3.79 21.89 -2.13
C LEU A 210 -3.12 21.01 -3.21
N ILE A 211 -2.06 20.30 -2.83
CA ILE A 211 -1.31 19.39 -3.72
C ILE A 211 -2.19 18.21 -4.09
N PHE A 212 -2.90 17.62 -3.13
CA PHE A 212 -3.78 16.47 -3.36
C PHE A 212 -4.85 16.76 -4.41
N THR A 213 -5.46 17.97 -4.37
CA THR A 213 -6.47 18.38 -5.36
C THR A 213 -5.87 18.54 -6.76
N GLN A 214 -4.66 19.05 -6.87
CA GLN A 214 -3.94 19.20 -8.14
C GLN A 214 -3.52 17.84 -8.70
N ASP A 215 -2.90 16.98 -7.89
CA ASP A 215 -2.51 15.62 -8.25
C ASP A 215 -3.71 14.78 -8.73
N GLN A 216 -4.87 14.91 -8.10
CA GLN A 216 -6.08 14.21 -8.55
C GLN A 216 -6.52 14.64 -9.95
N LYS A 217 -6.38 15.93 -10.29
CA LYS A 217 -6.69 16.43 -11.64
C LYS A 217 -5.71 15.90 -12.68
N GLU A 218 -4.43 15.80 -12.34
CA GLU A 218 -3.37 15.29 -13.24
C GLU A 218 -3.43 13.76 -13.42
N ARG A 219 -3.90 13.03 -12.39
CA ARG A 219 -4.08 11.57 -12.41
C ARG A 219 -5.38 11.13 -13.08
N ARG A 220 -6.13 12.03 -13.76
CA ARG A 220 -7.35 11.64 -14.47
C ARG A 220 -7.07 10.53 -15.47
N PRO A 221 -8.00 9.56 -15.62
CA PRO A 221 -7.74 8.37 -16.41
C PRO A 221 -7.45 8.70 -17.86
N GLU A 222 -6.52 7.94 -18.44
CA GLU A 222 -6.32 7.84 -19.88
C GLU A 222 -7.65 7.50 -20.55
N GLN A 223 -7.81 7.80 -21.86
CA GLN A 223 -9.01 7.52 -22.65
C GLN A 223 -9.55 6.07 -22.51
N LYS A 224 -8.70 5.13 -22.07
CA LYS A 224 -9.09 3.76 -21.73
C LYS A 224 -8.70 3.48 -20.27
N ASP A 225 -9.69 3.31 -19.40
CA ASP A 225 -9.49 2.91 -18.02
C ASP A 225 -8.99 1.45 -17.95
N LYS A 226 -7.67 1.31 -17.90
CA LYS A 226 -6.99 0.00 -17.81
C LYS A 226 -7.40 -0.78 -16.56
N VAL A 227 -7.64 -0.10 -15.44
CA VAL A 227 -8.09 -0.74 -14.20
C VAL A 227 -9.48 -1.34 -14.37
N ALA A 228 -10.42 -0.60 -14.94
CA ALA A 228 -11.76 -1.11 -15.22
C ALA A 228 -11.72 -2.34 -16.13
N ILE A 229 -10.88 -2.33 -17.17
CA ILE A 229 -10.70 -3.46 -18.09
C ILE A 229 -10.21 -4.70 -17.31
N GLU A 230 -9.19 -4.55 -16.49
CA GLU A 230 -8.62 -5.66 -15.71
C GLU A 230 -9.60 -6.16 -14.64
N LEU A 231 -10.30 -5.28 -13.93
CA LEU A 231 -11.34 -5.67 -12.97
C LEU A 231 -12.48 -6.43 -13.66
N LYS A 232 -12.85 -6.06 -14.88
CA LYS A 232 -13.84 -6.80 -15.67
C LYS A 232 -13.34 -8.21 -16.03
N LYS A 233 -12.07 -8.38 -16.40
CA LYS A 233 -11.45 -9.71 -16.62
C LYS A 233 -11.51 -10.57 -15.36
N ILE A 234 -11.11 -10.00 -14.21
CA ILE A 234 -11.20 -10.66 -12.91
C ILE A 234 -12.64 -11.13 -12.66
N TYR A 235 -13.64 -10.27 -12.87
CA TYR A 235 -15.04 -10.63 -12.67
C TYR A 235 -15.51 -11.76 -13.59
N LEU A 236 -15.08 -11.78 -14.84
CA LEU A 236 -15.45 -12.85 -15.77
C LEU A 236 -14.95 -14.23 -15.31
N CYS A 237 -13.78 -14.29 -14.71
CA CYS A 237 -13.20 -15.51 -14.16
C CYS A 237 -13.76 -15.88 -12.77
N HIS A 238 -14.28 -14.90 -12.01
CA HIS A 238 -14.61 -15.05 -10.59
C HIS A 238 -16.01 -14.47 -10.25
N LYS A 239 -17.04 -14.81 -11.07
CA LYS A 239 -18.41 -14.26 -10.93
C LYS A 239 -19.08 -14.48 -9.59
N ASN A 240 -18.68 -15.53 -8.87
CA ASN A 240 -19.28 -15.94 -7.59
C ASN A 240 -18.70 -15.19 -6.38
N ILE A 241 -17.68 -14.33 -6.57
CA ILE A 241 -17.10 -13.55 -5.46
C ILE A 241 -18.08 -12.46 -5.07
N LYS A 242 -18.56 -12.56 -3.82
CA LYS A 242 -19.52 -11.61 -3.25
C LYS A 242 -18.93 -10.21 -3.17
N GLY A 243 -19.70 -9.21 -3.59
CA GLY A 243 -19.27 -7.80 -3.59
C GLY A 243 -18.41 -7.36 -4.78
N LEU A 244 -17.81 -8.27 -5.57
CA LEU A 244 -16.92 -7.90 -6.67
C LEU A 244 -17.64 -7.04 -7.74
N LYS A 245 -18.87 -7.39 -8.09
CA LYS A 245 -19.67 -6.59 -9.03
C LYS A 245 -19.94 -5.17 -8.50
N SER A 246 -20.27 -5.05 -7.22
CA SER A 246 -20.50 -3.75 -6.56
C SER A 246 -19.23 -2.91 -6.51
N TYR A 247 -18.09 -3.53 -6.23
CA TYR A 247 -16.77 -2.89 -6.24
C TYR A 247 -16.43 -2.31 -7.62
N ILE A 248 -16.66 -3.06 -8.69
CA ILE A 248 -16.47 -2.58 -10.07
C ILE A 248 -17.42 -1.42 -10.39
N SER A 249 -18.68 -1.51 -9.97
CA SER A 249 -19.65 -0.42 -10.18
C SER A 249 -19.24 0.86 -9.44
N LEU A 250 -18.70 0.74 -8.23
CA LEU A 250 -18.15 1.87 -7.48
C LEU A 250 -16.94 2.47 -8.19
N TRP A 251 -16.03 1.64 -8.70
CA TRP A 251 -14.88 2.10 -9.49
C TRP A 251 -15.32 2.98 -10.66
N HIS A 252 -16.28 2.51 -11.45
CA HIS A 252 -16.82 3.28 -12.57
C HIS A 252 -17.41 4.63 -12.13
N LYS A 253 -18.20 4.66 -11.04
CA LYS A 253 -18.78 5.91 -10.52
C LYS A 253 -17.70 6.93 -10.11
N MET A 254 -16.64 6.50 -9.45
CA MET A 254 -15.54 7.39 -9.02
C MET A 254 -14.77 7.99 -10.21
N ARG A 255 -14.84 7.40 -11.40
CA ARG A 255 -14.11 7.84 -12.60
C ARG A 255 -14.95 8.69 -13.55
N THR A 256 -16.27 8.72 -13.39
CA THR A 256 -17.19 9.50 -14.24
C THR A 256 -17.53 10.87 -13.65
N HIS A 257 -17.07 11.19 -12.46
CA HIS A 257 -17.20 12.48 -11.79
C HIS A 257 -15.84 13.11 -11.52
#